data_9b07f9d2edcecde0a2b6200a995c2f42
#
_entry.id   9b07f9d2edcecde0a2b6200a995c2f42
#
_cell.length_a   1.000
_cell.length_b   1.000
_cell.length_c   1.000
_cell.angle_alpha   90.00
_cell.angle_beta   90.00
_cell.angle_gamma   90.00
#
_symmetry.space_group_name_H-M   'P 1'
#
loop_
_entity.id
_entity.type
_entity.pdbx_description
1 polymer ?
#
loop_
_entity_poly.entity_id
_entity_poly.type
_entity_poly.pdbx_seq_one_letter_code
_entity_poly.pdbx_strand_id
1 'polypeptide(L)'
;MYHYIKKFKNTEFQGLKGLDLDEFKFQIDYLKSKFEILNPKDIHEIIYEKKELKENYCWLTFDDGYIDHYDNVIPILEKNKLKASFFPPIKSTLQETILDVNKIHLILSKNNDYEKLLQEVKNILSEIKTKKDHNPFENLFINNNSTNRYDNAQVTLFKRLLQSDLPKKIREKICDILFKKYVSKDIKFLSKKFYMNLSQIKTIFNLGHEIGIHSYDHDRLGNLNRQDQSNELSKSIQFWKKNGLLKEKFTFCYPYGDYNNDTLDILKDAKCSLALTTKVSNIPLKDYKPLELPRLDATDFPKSS
;
A
#
# COMPACT_ATOMS: atom_id res chain seq x y z
N MET A 1 5.84 -0.13 9.09
CA MET A 1 5.54 -0.11 7.63
C MET A 1 5.74 1.28 7.08
N TYR A 2 6.26 1.35 5.85
CA TYR A 2 6.59 2.57 5.15
C TYR A 2 5.93 2.61 3.78
N HIS A 3 5.61 3.84 3.30
CA HIS A 3 5.05 4.12 1.98
C HIS A 3 5.91 5.17 1.26
N TYR A 4 5.42 6.41 1.07
CA TYR A 4 6.18 7.48 0.43
C TYR A 4 7.36 7.93 1.30
N ILE A 5 8.59 7.95 0.73
CA ILE A 5 9.80 8.45 1.39
C ILE A 5 10.59 9.31 0.41
N LYS A 6 10.37 10.61 0.45
CA LYS A 6 11.03 11.57 -0.47
C LYS A 6 11.11 12.96 0.15
N LYS A 7 11.88 13.82 -0.50
CA LYS A 7 11.76 15.26 -0.24
C LYS A 7 10.48 15.77 -0.89
N PHE A 8 9.53 16.27 -0.09
CA PHE A 8 8.26 16.79 -0.60
C PHE A 8 8.33 18.27 -0.92
N LYS A 9 9.04 19.05 -0.10
CA LYS A 9 9.13 20.51 -0.22
C LYS A 9 9.72 20.91 -1.58
N ASN A 10 9.06 21.84 -2.28
CA ASN A 10 9.45 22.38 -3.58
C ASN A 10 9.50 21.32 -4.71
N THR A 11 8.67 20.27 -4.63
CA THR A 11 8.56 19.25 -5.67
C THR A 11 7.13 19.20 -6.24
N GLU A 12 6.94 18.49 -7.36
CA GLU A 12 5.61 18.23 -7.92
C GLU A 12 4.70 17.43 -6.97
N PHE A 13 5.27 16.80 -5.93
CA PHE A 13 4.57 15.97 -4.94
C PHE A 13 4.40 16.66 -3.57
N GLN A 14 4.58 17.97 -3.49
CA GLN A 14 4.59 18.73 -2.22
C GLN A 14 3.37 18.52 -1.33
N GLY A 15 2.20 18.26 -1.89
CA GLY A 15 0.98 18.03 -1.11
C GLY A 15 0.75 16.58 -0.68
N LEU A 16 1.60 15.62 -1.10
CA LEU A 16 1.46 14.23 -0.65
C LEU A 16 1.85 14.10 0.83
N LYS A 17 1.05 13.33 1.57
CA LYS A 17 1.37 12.94 2.94
C LYS A 17 2.29 11.72 2.94
N GLY A 18 3.51 11.87 3.40
CA GLY A 18 4.51 10.81 3.50
C GLY A 18 5.58 11.18 4.51
N LEU A 19 6.61 10.37 4.60
CA LEU A 19 7.77 10.60 5.45
C LEU A 19 8.85 11.35 4.66
N ASP A 20 9.36 12.47 5.20
CA ASP A 20 10.48 13.16 4.58
C ASP A 20 11.74 12.30 4.66
N LEU A 21 12.64 12.47 3.69
CA LEU A 21 13.85 11.66 3.60
C LEU A 21 14.77 11.81 4.83
N ASP A 22 14.83 12.99 5.43
CA ASP A 22 15.66 13.20 6.62
C ASP A 22 14.98 12.65 7.88
N GLU A 23 13.63 12.70 7.96
CA GLU A 23 12.88 11.98 8.99
C GLU A 23 13.07 10.46 8.88
N PHE A 24 13.11 9.91 7.67
CA PHE A 24 13.39 8.48 7.48
C PHE A 24 14.79 8.08 7.95
N LYS A 25 15.82 8.86 7.62
CA LYS A 25 17.21 8.63 8.13
C LYS A 25 17.23 8.63 9.66
N PHE A 26 16.58 9.62 10.27
CA PHE A 26 16.46 9.69 11.73
C PHE A 26 15.77 8.45 12.30
N GLN A 27 14.66 8.00 11.69
CA GLN A 27 13.96 6.79 12.13
C GLN A 27 14.82 5.54 12.01
N ILE A 28 15.63 5.39 10.96
CA ILE A 28 16.56 4.25 10.83
C ILE A 28 17.57 4.24 11.97
N ASP A 29 18.16 5.40 12.31
CA ASP A 29 19.11 5.51 13.41
C ASP A 29 18.43 5.25 14.77
N TYR A 30 17.23 5.79 14.98
CA TYR A 30 16.41 5.52 16.15
C TYR A 30 16.10 4.03 16.31
N LEU A 31 15.59 3.38 15.25
CA LEU A 31 15.24 1.96 15.27
C LEU A 31 16.46 1.08 15.56
N LYS A 32 17.62 1.37 14.96
CA LYS A 32 18.89 0.66 15.25
C LYS A 32 19.33 0.83 16.71
N SER A 33 19.01 1.96 17.35
CA SER A 33 19.37 2.19 18.75
C SER A 33 18.48 1.44 19.75
N LYS A 34 17.28 1.04 19.33
CA LYS A 34 16.27 0.43 20.19
C LYS A 34 16.00 -1.03 19.87
N PHE A 35 16.22 -1.45 18.64
CA PHE A 35 15.79 -2.74 18.12
C PHE A 35 16.90 -3.46 17.36
N GLU A 36 16.89 -4.78 17.40
CA GLU A 36 17.60 -5.64 16.48
C GLU A 36 16.77 -5.75 15.18
N ILE A 37 17.28 -5.15 14.10
CA ILE A 37 16.58 -5.16 12.81
C ILE A 37 16.87 -6.47 12.09
N LEU A 38 15.84 -7.30 11.96
CA LEU A 38 15.95 -8.64 11.40
C LEU A 38 15.95 -8.63 9.86
N ASN A 39 16.72 -9.55 9.28
CA ASN A 39 16.55 -9.87 7.87
C ASN A 39 15.21 -10.60 7.63
N PRO A 40 14.57 -10.39 6.47
CA PRO A 40 13.32 -11.08 6.15
C PRO A 40 13.42 -12.61 6.21
N LYS A 41 14.55 -13.20 5.80
CA LYS A 41 14.77 -14.65 5.90
C LYS A 41 14.80 -15.16 7.35
N ASP A 42 15.39 -14.38 8.26
CA ASP A 42 15.46 -14.74 9.68
C ASP A 42 14.07 -14.75 10.31
N ILE A 43 13.20 -13.84 9.88
CA ILE A 43 11.79 -13.76 10.33
C ILE A 43 11.02 -15.02 9.90
N HIS A 44 11.19 -15.46 8.66
CA HIS A 44 10.60 -16.72 8.19
C HIS A 44 11.06 -17.91 9.03
N GLU A 45 12.36 -17.97 9.37
CA GLU A 45 12.90 -19.02 10.21
C GLU A 45 12.36 -18.95 11.64
N ILE A 46 12.39 -17.76 12.26
CA ILE A 46 11.91 -17.56 13.63
C ILE A 46 10.43 -17.97 13.75
N ILE A 47 9.58 -17.48 12.83
CA ILE A 47 8.14 -17.74 12.90
C ILE A 47 7.81 -19.17 12.56
N TYR A 48 8.48 -19.76 11.56
CA TYR A 48 8.21 -21.13 11.10
C TYR A 48 8.73 -22.20 12.04
N GLU A 49 9.91 -21.98 12.60
CA GLU A 49 10.53 -22.90 13.55
C GLU A 49 10.05 -22.69 15.00
N LYS A 50 9.08 -21.78 15.18
CA LYS A 50 8.54 -21.39 16.49
C LYS A 50 9.64 -21.01 17.48
N LYS A 51 10.73 -20.41 16.99
CA LYS A 51 11.74 -19.82 17.86
C LYS A 51 11.10 -18.68 18.65
N GLU A 52 11.59 -18.44 19.86
CA GLU A 52 11.09 -17.34 20.68
C GLU A 52 11.36 -16.01 20.00
N LEU A 53 10.28 -15.23 19.83
CA LEU A 53 10.39 -13.81 19.47
C LEU A 53 10.90 -13.04 20.68
N LYS A 54 11.82 -12.11 20.43
CA LYS A 54 12.28 -11.17 21.45
C LYS A 54 11.59 -9.83 21.31
N GLU A 55 11.37 -9.14 22.40
CA GLU A 55 10.66 -7.85 22.42
C GLU A 55 11.34 -6.75 21.62
N ASN A 56 12.66 -6.84 21.41
CA ASN A 56 13.46 -5.85 20.71
C ASN A 56 13.69 -6.15 19.23
N TYR A 57 12.92 -7.08 18.64
CA TYR A 57 13.01 -7.34 17.18
C TYR A 57 12.20 -6.33 16.38
N CYS A 58 12.76 -5.91 15.25
CA CYS A 58 12.10 -5.03 14.29
C CYS A 58 12.27 -5.55 12.86
N TRP A 59 11.20 -5.46 12.09
CA TRP A 59 11.17 -5.82 10.66
C TRP A 59 10.73 -4.61 9.83
N LEU A 60 11.58 -4.21 8.88
CA LEU A 60 11.30 -3.08 8.00
C LEU A 60 10.51 -3.54 6.77
N THR A 61 9.37 -2.91 6.52
CA THR A 61 8.48 -3.24 5.40
C THR A 61 8.09 -2.00 4.60
N PHE A 62 8.06 -2.11 3.26
CA PHE A 62 7.81 -1.03 2.32
C PHE A 62 6.74 -1.44 1.32
N ASP A 63 5.61 -0.74 1.30
CA ASP A 63 4.44 -1.10 0.50
C ASP A 63 4.37 -0.26 -0.80
N ASP A 64 3.54 -0.68 -1.77
CA ASP A 64 3.13 0.01 -3.00
C ASP A 64 4.18 0.12 -4.13
N GLY A 65 5.45 -0.20 -3.88
CA GLY A 65 6.45 -0.24 -4.95
C GLY A 65 6.85 1.13 -5.52
N TYR A 66 6.89 2.18 -4.71
CA TYR A 66 7.28 3.52 -5.14
C TYR A 66 8.75 3.60 -5.60
N ILE A 67 9.03 4.46 -6.58
CA ILE A 67 10.39 4.74 -7.04
C ILE A 67 11.29 5.23 -5.90
N ASP A 68 10.71 5.90 -4.91
CA ASP A 68 11.41 6.37 -3.71
C ASP A 68 12.13 5.24 -2.96
N HIS A 69 11.58 4.02 -3.02
CA HIS A 69 12.20 2.87 -2.37
C HIS A 69 13.53 2.52 -3.03
N TYR A 70 13.61 2.61 -4.36
CA TYR A 70 14.85 2.37 -5.09
C TYR A 70 15.83 3.54 -4.94
N ASP A 71 15.35 4.77 -5.17
CA ASP A 71 16.22 5.95 -5.24
C ASP A 71 16.71 6.45 -3.87
N ASN A 72 15.85 6.35 -2.83
CA ASN A 72 16.09 6.94 -1.53
C ASN A 72 16.34 5.89 -0.44
N VAL A 73 15.52 4.82 -0.39
CA VAL A 73 15.56 3.86 0.72
C VAL A 73 16.72 2.89 0.56
N ILE A 74 16.89 2.27 -0.61
CA ILE A 74 17.95 1.26 -0.83
C ILE A 74 19.34 1.79 -0.49
N PRO A 75 19.78 2.99 -0.93
CA PRO A 75 21.11 3.51 -0.55
C PRO A 75 21.30 3.64 0.97
N ILE A 76 20.24 4.00 1.70
CA ILE A 76 20.29 4.14 3.16
C ILE A 76 20.36 2.76 3.83
N LEU A 77 19.56 1.78 3.40
CA LEU A 77 19.57 0.44 3.93
C LEU A 77 20.92 -0.25 3.67
N GLU A 78 21.46 -0.17 2.46
CA GLU A 78 22.74 -0.77 2.09
C GLU A 78 23.91 -0.14 2.89
N LYS A 79 23.94 1.19 3.04
CA LYS A 79 24.91 1.89 3.89
C LYS A 79 24.89 1.37 5.33
N ASN A 80 23.71 1.04 5.85
CA ASN A 80 23.53 0.53 7.19
C ASN A 80 23.59 -1.01 7.30
N LYS A 81 23.83 -1.73 6.19
CA LYS A 81 23.85 -3.19 6.11
C LYS A 81 22.52 -3.84 6.57
N LEU A 82 21.41 -3.14 6.35
CA LEU A 82 20.07 -3.59 6.70
C LEU A 82 19.37 -4.22 5.50
N LYS A 83 18.51 -5.20 5.75
CA LYS A 83 17.63 -5.80 4.75
C LYS A 83 16.17 -5.60 5.16
N ALA A 84 15.29 -5.57 4.15
CA ALA A 84 13.88 -5.26 4.33
C ALA A 84 13.02 -6.04 3.34
N SER A 85 11.70 -6.02 3.54
CA SER A 85 10.74 -6.59 2.61
C SER A 85 10.00 -5.48 1.86
N PHE A 86 9.86 -5.65 0.55
CA PHE A 86 9.20 -4.72 -0.35
C PHE A 86 7.99 -5.41 -0.99
N PHE A 87 6.86 -4.72 -1.03
CA PHE A 87 5.58 -5.25 -1.50
C PHE A 87 5.04 -4.42 -2.67
N PRO A 88 5.61 -4.54 -3.89
CA PRO A 88 5.12 -3.82 -5.04
C PRO A 88 3.90 -4.51 -5.66
N PRO A 89 2.76 -3.83 -5.87
CA PRO A 89 1.68 -4.33 -6.70
C PRO A 89 2.12 -4.51 -8.15
N ILE A 90 1.58 -5.49 -8.85
CA ILE A 90 2.05 -5.78 -10.22
C ILE A 90 1.66 -4.67 -11.18
N LYS A 91 0.44 -4.16 -11.09
CA LYS A 91 -0.05 -3.09 -11.96
C LYS A 91 0.81 -1.83 -11.89
N SER A 92 1.31 -1.47 -10.69
CA SER A 92 2.26 -0.37 -10.54
C SER A 92 3.62 -0.66 -11.18
N THR A 93 4.12 -1.89 -11.01
CA THR A 93 5.40 -2.36 -11.57
C THR A 93 5.44 -2.30 -13.10
N LEU A 94 4.30 -2.49 -13.77
CA LEU A 94 4.19 -2.39 -15.22
C LEU A 94 4.32 -0.95 -15.73
N GLN A 95 4.18 0.05 -14.86
CA GLN A 95 4.31 1.48 -15.14
C GLN A 95 3.44 2.00 -16.31
N GLU A 96 2.27 1.41 -16.50
CA GLU A 96 1.33 1.83 -17.55
C GLU A 96 0.21 2.70 -17.02
N THR A 97 -0.01 2.67 -15.70
CA THR A 97 -1.05 3.43 -15.02
C THR A 97 -0.64 3.81 -13.60
N ILE A 98 -1.41 4.70 -12.99
CA ILE A 98 -1.35 5.00 -11.56
C ILE A 98 -2.47 4.22 -10.87
N LEU A 99 -2.18 3.55 -9.74
CA LEU A 99 -3.18 2.86 -8.92
C LEU A 99 -4.23 3.85 -8.41
N ASP A 100 -5.47 3.44 -8.27
CA ASP A 100 -6.55 4.34 -7.87
C ASP A 100 -6.31 4.97 -6.49
N VAL A 101 -5.73 4.21 -5.55
CA VAL A 101 -5.30 4.77 -4.25
C VAL A 101 -4.35 5.94 -4.42
N ASN A 102 -3.41 5.84 -5.35
CA ASN A 102 -2.42 6.89 -5.59
C ASN A 102 -3.00 8.04 -6.42
N LYS A 103 -3.93 7.76 -7.35
CA LYS A 103 -4.71 8.83 -8.01
C LYS A 103 -5.46 9.68 -6.99
N ILE A 104 -6.13 9.04 -6.02
CA ILE A 104 -6.84 9.71 -4.93
C ILE A 104 -5.88 10.58 -4.11
N HIS A 105 -4.72 10.05 -3.70
CA HIS A 105 -3.73 10.80 -2.94
C HIS A 105 -3.20 12.00 -3.72
N LEU A 106 -2.91 11.83 -5.02
CA LEU A 106 -2.42 12.90 -5.88
C LEU A 106 -3.50 13.97 -6.13
N ILE A 107 -4.76 13.59 -6.34
CA ILE A 107 -5.88 14.53 -6.46
C ILE A 107 -6.00 15.37 -5.18
N LEU A 108 -5.99 14.74 -4.01
CA LEU A 108 -6.06 15.41 -2.72
C LEU A 108 -4.84 16.32 -2.47
N SER A 109 -3.65 15.93 -2.94
CA SER A 109 -2.43 16.72 -2.79
C SER A 109 -2.42 18.03 -3.60
N LYS A 110 -3.23 18.09 -4.65
CA LYS A 110 -3.35 19.26 -5.54
C LYS A 110 -4.55 20.15 -5.23
N ASN A 111 -5.38 19.76 -4.26
CA ASN A 111 -6.62 20.45 -3.94
C ASN A 111 -6.78 20.63 -2.44
N ASN A 112 -7.12 21.85 -2.04
CA ASN A 112 -7.44 22.19 -0.65
C ASN A 112 -8.95 22.37 -0.43
N ASP A 113 -9.73 22.43 -1.50
CA ASP A 113 -11.19 22.56 -1.47
C ASP A 113 -11.82 21.17 -1.63
N TYR A 114 -11.95 20.47 -0.52
CA TYR A 114 -12.51 19.11 -0.49
C TYR A 114 -14.02 19.08 -0.72
N GLU A 115 -14.74 20.17 -0.41
CA GLU A 115 -16.17 20.29 -0.71
C GLU A 115 -16.41 20.33 -2.21
N LYS A 116 -15.60 21.10 -2.93
CA LYS A 116 -15.62 21.13 -4.40
C LYS A 116 -15.33 19.76 -5.00
N LEU A 117 -14.35 19.03 -4.47
CA LEU A 117 -14.06 17.65 -4.94
C LEU A 117 -15.24 16.72 -4.74
N LEU A 118 -15.90 16.78 -3.58
CA LEU A 118 -17.10 15.99 -3.30
C LEU A 118 -18.27 16.38 -4.20
N GLN A 119 -18.44 17.69 -4.49
CA GLN A 119 -19.46 18.14 -5.43
C GLN A 119 -19.20 17.65 -6.87
N GLU A 120 -17.93 17.57 -7.30
CA GLU A 120 -17.59 16.99 -8.60
C GLU A 120 -17.89 15.49 -8.67
N VAL A 121 -17.61 14.74 -7.60
CA VAL A 121 -18.02 13.33 -7.51
C VAL A 121 -19.55 13.21 -7.66
N LYS A 122 -20.33 14.06 -6.97
CA LYS A 122 -21.80 14.07 -7.11
C LYS A 122 -22.25 14.38 -8.55
N ASN A 123 -21.64 15.37 -9.18
CA ASN A 123 -21.96 15.74 -10.57
C ASN A 123 -21.68 14.59 -11.54
N ILE A 124 -20.52 13.94 -11.43
CA ILE A 124 -20.17 12.78 -12.27
C ILE A 124 -21.15 11.62 -12.03
N LEU A 125 -21.55 11.38 -10.77
CA LEU A 125 -22.51 10.32 -10.45
C LEU A 125 -23.92 10.64 -11.00
N SER A 126 -24.33 11.90 -11.05
CA SER A 126 -25.64 12.29 -11.63
C SER A 126 -25.68 12.10 -13.15
N GLU A 127 -24.52 12.16 -13.83
CA GLU A 127 -24.41 11.89 -15.27
C GLU A 127 -24.43 10.38 -15.60
N ILE A 128 -24.21 9.52 -14.61
CA ILE A 128 -24.26 8.08 -14.80
C ILE A 128 -25.74 7.67 -14.82
N LYS A 129 -26.31 7.51 -16.02
CA LYS A 129 -27.68 7.06 -16.23
C LYS A 129 -27.88 5.68 -15.59
N THR A 130 -28.63 5.65 -14.51
CA THR A 130 -29.18 4.42 -13.97
C THR A 130 -30.57 4.23 -14.59
N LYS A 131 -31.04 2.96 -14.73
CA LYS A 131 -32.39 2.63 -15.23
C LYS A 131 -33.53 3.09 -14.28
N LYS A 132 -33.17 3.77 -13.16
CA LYS A 132 -34.11 4.26 -12.14
C LYS A 132 -33.98 5.80 -12.05
N ASP A 133 -35.11 6.47 -11.88
CA ASP A 133 -35.21 7.94 -11.78
C ASP A 133 -34.53 8.57 -10.53
N HIS A 134 -33.97 7.74 -9.64
CA HIS A 134 -33.25 8.20 -8.46
C HIS A 134 -31.77 7.85 -8.55
N ASN A 135 -30.90 8.77 -8.13
CA ASN A 135 -29.47 8.51 -7.97
C ASN A 135 -29.27 7.50 -6.82
N PRO A 136 -28.87 6.25 -7.10
CA PRO A 136 -28.76 5.22 -6.06
C PRO A 136 -27.64 5.50 -5.05
N PHE A 137 -26.84 6.56 -5.27
CA PHE A 137 -25.67 6.88 -4.48
C PHE A 137 -25.86 8.10 -3.55
N GLU A 138 -27.04 8.74 -3.53
CA GLU A 138 -27.29 9.93 -2.69
C GLU A 138 -27.08 9.62 -1.19
N ASN A 139 -27.52 8.47 -0.74
CA ASN A 139 -27.38 8.06 0.66
C ASN A 139 -25.92 7.90 1.12
N LEU A 140 -24.97 7.72 0.19
CA LEU A 140 -23.54 7.61 0.53
C LEU A 140 -22.95 8.95 1.03
N PHE A 141 -23.61 10.06 0.77
CA PHE A 141 -23.21 11.40 1.20
C PHE A 141 -23.90 11.86 2.50
N ILE A 142 -24.86 11.08 2.99
CA ILE A 142 -25.58 11.36 4.24
C ILE A 142 -24.78 10.73 5.40
N ASN A 143 -24.77 11.37 6.58
CA ASN A 143 -24.08 10.91 7.81
C ASN A 143 -22.55 10.82 7.71
N ASN A 144 -21.91 11.98 7.50
CA ASN A 144 -20.51 12.00 7.18
C ASN A 144 -19.62 12.75 8.17
N ASN A 145 -19.82 12.48 9.47
CA ASN A 145 -18.98 13.03 10.54
C ASN A 145 -17.83 12.10 10.97
N SER A 146 -17.58 11.02 10.22
CA SER A 146 -16.47 10.12 10.56
C SER A 146 -15.14 10.77 10.17
N THR A 147 -14.28 10.95 11.14
CA THR A 147 -12.85 11.28 10.94
C THR A 147 -12.01 10.04 11.19
N ASN A 148 -10.84 9.97 10.59
CA ASN A 148 -9.86 8.96 10.92
C ASN A 148 -8.59 9.61 11.51
N ARG A 149 -7.61 8.80 11.86
CA ARG A 149 -6.35 9.24 12.46
C ARG A 149 -5.59 10.31 11.63
N TYR A 150 -5.80 10.34 10.32
CA TYR A 150 -4.99 11.11 9.38
C TYR A 150 -5.77 12.21 8.63
N ASP A 151 -7.10 12.10 8.56
CA ASP A 151 -7.93 12.87 7.64
C ASP A 151 -9.15 13.46 8.34
N ASN A 152 -9.56 14.66 7.90
CA ASN A 152 -10.84 15.25 8.26
C ASN A 152 -12.03 14.51 7.63
N ALA A 153 -13.25 14.88 7.99
CA ALA A 153 -14.48 14.22 7.54
C ALA A 153 -14.65 14.22 6.00
N GLN A 154 -14.33 15.33 5.34
CA GLN A 154 -14.47 15.47 3.89
C GLN A 154 -13.46 14.58 3.13
N VAL A 155 -12.20 14.56 3.54
CA VAL A 155 -11.17 13.70 2.97
C VAL A 155 -11.48 12.23 3.25
N THR A 156 -11.98 11.91 4.46
CA THR A 156 -12.40 10.55 4.82
C THR A 156 -13.54 10.08 3.93
N LEU A 157 -14.55 10.93 3.69
CA LEU A 157 -15.64 10.64 2.75
C LEU A 157 -15.13 10.41 1.33
N PHE A 158 -14.33 11.34 0.81
CA PHE A 158 -13.79 11.24 -0.54
C PHE A 158 -13.03 9.94 -0.76
N LYS A 159 -12.16 9.57 0.19
CA LYS A 159 -11.44 8.29 0.16
C LYS A 159 -12.40 7.11 0.24
N ARG A 160 -13.37 7.11 1.15
CA ARG A 160 -14.33 6.02 1.32
C ARG A 160 -15.15 5.78 0.05
N LEU A 161 -15.69 6.84 -0.54
CA LEU A 161 -16.44 6.75 -1.80
C LEU A 161 -15.62 6.08 -2.90
N LEU A 162 -14.36 6.52 -3.08
CA LEU A 162 -13.50 6.10 -4.19
C LEU A 162 -12.63 4.88 -3.90
N GLN A 163 -12.61 4.37 -2.66
CA GLN A 163 -11.86 3.16 -2.29
C GLN A 163 -12.77 1.97 -1.96
N SER A 164 -14.04 2.19 -1.54
CA SER A 164 -14.92 1.11 -1.07
C SER A 164 -16.38 1.23 -1.47
N ASP A 165 -17.04 2.37 -1.22
CA ASP A 165 -18.51 2.47 -1.20
C ASP A 165 -19.14 2.38 -2.60
N LEU A 166 -18.47 2.94 -3.61
CA LEU A 166 -18.95 2.90 -4.99
C LEU A 166 -18.49 1.61 -5.70
N PRO A 167 -19.28 1.09 -6.68
CA PRO A 167 -18.87 -0.03 -7.51
C PRO A 167 -17.52 0.25 -8.22
N LYS A 168 -16.65 -0.77 -8.33
CA LYS A 168 -15.27 -0.64 -8.86
C LYS A 168 -15.21 0.15 -10.17
N LYS A 169 -16.02 -0.20 -11.17
CA LYS A 169 -16.03 0.50 -12.48
C LYS A 169 -16.38 1.98 -12.38
N ILE A 170 -17.22 2.35 -11.43
CA ILE A 170 -17.61 3.75 -11.18
C ILE A 170 -16.46 4.48 -10.51
N ARG A 171 -15.83 3.87 -9.50
CA ARG A 171 -14.66 4.44 -8.81
C ARG A 171 -13.53 4.72 -9.80
N GLU A 172 -13.15 3.75 -10.61
CA GLU A 172 -12.11 3.87 -11.65
C GLU A 172 -12.41 5.04 -12.59
N LYS A 173 -13.65 5.11 -13.10
CA LYS A 173 -14.08 6.21 -14.00
C LYS A 173 -13.96 7.58 -13.34
N ILE A 174 -14.43 7.72 -12.10
CA ILE A 174 -14.34 8.99 -11.35
C ILE A 174 -12.89 9.35 -11.07
N CYS A 175 -12.07 8.40 -10.59
CA CYS A 175 -10.66 8.60 -10.36
C CYS A 175 -9.95 9.07 -11.64
N ASP A 176 -10.22 8.47 -12.79
CA ASP A 176 -9.62 8.85 -14.07
C ASP A 176 -10.01 10.27 -14.52
N ILE A 177 -11.28 10.63 -14.38
CA ILE A 177 -11.77 11.97 -14.74
C ILE A 177 -11.09 13.03 -13.85
N LEU A 178 -11.13 12.85 -12.54
CA LEU A 178 -10.56 13.80 -11.59
C LEU A 178 -9.04 13.86 -11.71
N PHE A 179 -8.39 12.73 -11.92
CA PHE A 179 -6.94 12.67 -12.10
C PHE A 179 -6.48 13.43 -13.35
N LYS A 180 -7.14 13.23 -14.48
CA LYS A 180 -6.86 13.98 -15.72
C LYS A 180 -7.08 15.47 -15.56
N LYS A 181 -8.07 15.85 -14.77
CA LYS A 181 -8.41 17.27 -14.50
C LYS A 181 -7.39 17.96 -13.59
N TYR A 182 -6.98 17.30 -12.50
CA TYR A 182 -6.23 17.94 -11.41
C TYR A 182 -4.76 17.59 -11.36
N VAL A 183 -4.35 16.47 -11.95
CA VAL A 183 -2.98 15.95 -11.79
C VAL A 183 -2.24 15.88 -13.12
N SER A 184 -2.65 14.98 -14.03
CA SER A 184 -1.96 14.79 -15.30
C SER A 184 -2.82 14.10 -16.33
N LYS A 185 -2.66 14.51 -17.60
CA LYS A 185 -3.21 13.81 -18.76
C LYS A 185 -2.30 12.66 -19.23
N ASP A 186 -1.01 12.74 -18.95
CA ASP A 186 -0.02 11.72 -19.28
C ASP A 186 0.24 10.79 -18.09
N ILE A 187 -0.69 9.83 -17.93
CA ILE A 187 -0.64 8.86 -16.84
C ILE A 187 0.59 7.97 -16.96
N LYS A 188 0.97 7.56 -18.17
CA LYS A 188 2.09 6.64 -18.40
C LYS A 188 3.44 7.29 -18.07
N PHE A 189 3.62 8.54 -18.43
CA PHE A 189 4.82 9.30 -18.05
C PHE A 189 4.94 9.45 -16.53
N LEU A 190 3.82 9.83 -15.87
CA LEU A 190 3.82 9.99 -14.42
C LEU A 190 4.05 8.67 -13.69
N SER A 191 3.49 7.55 -14.19
CA SER A 191 3.68 6.24 -13.56
C SER A 191 5.14 5.80 -13.53
N LYS A 192 5.91 6.10 -14.59
CA LYS A 192 7.35 5.83 -14.64
C LYS A 192 8.16 6.66 -13.64
N LYS A 193 7.68 7.85 -13.28
CA LYS A 193 8.28 8.69 -12.24
C LYS A 193 7.83 8.31 -10.82
N PHE A 194 6.81 7.50 -10.72
CA PHE A 194 6.13 7.24 -9.45
C PHE A 194 6.43 5.86 -8.90
N TYR A 195 6.61 4.86 -9.77
CA TYR A 195 6.82 3.47 -9.38
C TYR A 195 8.14 2.90 -9.89
N MET A 196 8.65 1.91 -9.14
CA MET A 196 9.73 1.07 -9.59
C MET A 196 9.30 0.21 -10.77
N ASN A 197 10.19 0.04 -11.74
CA ASN A 197 10.02 -0.96 -12.79
C ASN A 197 10.59 -2.33 -12.35
N LEU A 198 10.32 -3.36 -13.16
CA LEU A 198 10.76 -4.72 -12.87
C LEU A 198 12.30 -4.85 -12.74
N SER A 199 13.09 -4.08 -13.50
CA SER A 199 14.55 -4.11 -13.42
C SER A 199 15.05 -3.59 -12.07
N GLN A 200 14.48 -2.49 -11.58
CA GLN A 200 14.80 -1.93 -10.26
C GLN A 200 14.41 -2.89 -9.13
N ILE A 201 13.24 -3.54 -9.24
CA ILE A 201 12.81 -4.55 -8.28
C ILE A 201 13.75 -5.75 -8.28
N LYS A 202 14.22 -6.21 -9.46
CA LYS A 202 15.23 -7.27 -9.56
C LYS A 202 16.55 -6.86 -8.90
N THR A 203 16.95 -5.60 -9.04
CA THR A 203 18.15 -5.09 -8.34
C THR A 203 17.98 -5.17 -6.83
N ILE A 204 16.84 -4.74 -6.29
CA ILE A 204 16.52 -4.84 -4.85
C ILE A 204 16.60 -6.29 -4.37
N PHE A 205 16.00 -7.22 -5.12
CA PHE A 205 16.05 -8.64 -4.80
C PHE A 205 17.48 -9.19 -4.80
N ASN A 206 18.29 -8.84 -5.80
CA ASN A 206 19.69 -9.28 -5.92
C ASN A 206 20.58 -8.71 -4.81
N LEU A 207 20.25 -7.57 -4.23
CA LEU A 207 20.88 -7.01 -3.04
C LEU A 207 20.51 -7.78 -1.76
N GLY A 208 19.64 -8.80 -1.83
CA GLY A 208 19.26 -9.65 -0.71
C GLY A 208 18.05 -9.18 0.09
N HIS A 209 17.31 -8.19 -0.40
CA HIS A 209 16.01 -7.83 0.15
C HIS A 209 14.93 -8.84 -0.29
N GLU A 210 13.83 -8.89 0.44
CA GLU A 210 12.68 -9.70 0.05
C GLU A 210 11.75 -8.90 -0.87
N ILE A 211 11.23 -9.57 -1.89
CA ILE A 211 10.08 -9.11 -2.66
C ILE A 211 8.90 -9.99 -2.27
N GLY A 212 7.91 -9.40 -1.61
CA GLY A 212 6.65 -10.04 -1.26
C GLY A 212 5.51 -9.65 -2.21
N ILE A 213 4.32 -10.14 -1.94
CA ILE A 213 3.15 -9.95 -2.79
C ILE A 213 2.23 -8.88 -2.18
N HIS A 214 1.72 -7.95 -3.02
CA HIS A 214 0.74 -6.93 -2.65
C HIS A 214 -0.43 -6.86 -3.64
N SER A 215 -0.96 -8.02 -4.01
CA SER A 215 -1.95 -8.26 -5.05
C SER A 215 -1.55 -7.76 -6.46
N TYR A 216 -2.44 -7.88 -7.43
CA TYR A 216 -2.21 -7.41 -8.79
C TYR A 216 -2.67 -5.95 -8.96
N ASP A 217 -3.94 -5.66 -8.66
CA ASP A 217 -4.60 -4.37 -8.85
C ASP A 217 -4.56 -3.46 -7.62
N HIS A 218 -4.11 -3.96 -6.46
CA HIS A 218 -4.20 -3.28 -5.18
C HIS A 218 -5.64 -3.04 -4.72
N ASP A 219 -6.54 -3.99 -5.00
CA ASP A 219 -7.93 -3.93 -4.53
C ASP A 219 -8.07 -4.35 -3.05
N ARG A 220 -9.15 -3.87 -2.41
CA ARG A 220 -9.60 -4.40 -1.11
C ARG A 220 -10.11 -5.83 -1.30
N LEU A 221 -9.35 -6.81 -0.84
CA LEU A 221 -9.66 -8.22 -1.09
C LEU A 221 -10.96 -8.65 -0.40
N GLY A 222 -11.25 -8.13 0.80
CA GLY A 222 -12.47 -8.44 1.51
C GLY A 222 -13.77 -8.02 0.80
N ASN A 223 -13.67 -7.07 -0.15
CA ASN A 223 -14.79 -6.62 -0.98
C ASN A 223 -14.99 -7.44 -2.27
N LEU A 224 -14.06 -8.33 -2.58
CA LEU A 224 -14.13 -9.20 -3.75
C LEU A 224 -14.78 -10.54 -3.40
N ASN A 225 -15.48 -11.14 -4.35
CA ASN A 225 -15.90 -12.53 -4.21
C ASN A 225 -14.67 -13.48 -4.25
N ARG A 226 -14.83 -14.71 -3.78
CA ARG A 226 -13.75 -15.70 -3.69
C ARG A 226 -13.02 -15.93 -5.01
N GLN A 227 -13.76 -15.97 -6.14
CA GLN A 227 -13.16 -16.21 -7.46
C GLN A 227 -12.26 -15.04 -7.87
N ASP A 228 -12.70 -13.80 -7.67
CA ASP A 228 -11.92 -12.62 -7.99
C ASP A 228 -10.68 -12.50 -7.09
N GLN A 229 -10.80 -12.81 -5.79
CA GLN A 229 -9.67 -12.91 -4.88
C GLN A 229 -8.65 -13.95 -5.37
N SER A 230 -9.10 -15.15 -5.74
CA SER A 230 -8.25 -16.22 -6.26
C SER A 230 -7.53 -15.79 -7.55
N ASN A 231 -8.21 -15.08 -8.44
CA ASN A 231 -7.62 -14.54 -9.67
C ASN A 231 -6.53 -13.51 -9.39
N GLU A 232 -6.79 -12.56 -8.48
CA GLU A 232 -5.82 -11.53 -8.05
C GLU A 232 -4.54 -12.16 -7.49
N LEU A 233 -4.70 -13.11 -6.57
CA LEU A 233 -3.59 -13.79 -5.91
C LEU A 233 -2.82 -14.70 -6.89
N SER A 234 -3.52 -15.49 -7.69
CA SER A 234 -2.89 -16.39 -8.68
C SER A 234 -2.09 -15.62 -9.72
N LYS A 235 -2.62 -14.54 -10.28
CA LYS A 235 -1.90 -13.68 -11.22
C LYS A 235 -0.63 -13.10 -10.59
N SER A 236 -0.73 -12.65 -9.33
CA SER A 236 0.39 -12.08 -8.61
C SER A 236 1.49 -13.11 -8.35
N ILE A 237 1.13 -14.29 -7.87
CA ILE A 237 2.05 -15.39 -7.63
C ILE A 237 2.74 -15.81 -8.93
N GLN A 238 1.98 -16.00 -10.01
CA GLN A 238 2.52 -16.39 -11.31
C GLN A 238 3.50 -15.35 -11.86
N PHE A 239 3.17 -14.05 -11.76
CA PHE A 239 4.03 -12.98 -12.23
C PHE A 239 5.40 -12.99 -11.51
N TRP A 240 5.40 -13.02 -10.18
CA TRP A 240 6.62 -12.99 -9.41
C TRP A 240 7.44 -14.29 -9.56
N LYS A 241 6.79 -15.45 -9.64
CA LYS A 241 7.45 -16.73 -9.93
C LYS A 241 8.12 -16.73 -11.31
N LYS A 242 7.39 -16.30 -12.35
CA LYS A 242 7.92 -16.20 -13.74
C LYS A 242 9.15 -15.30 -13.83
N ASN A 243 9.24 -14.28 -12.98
CA ASN A 243 10.37 -13.35 -12.95
C ASN A 243 11.50 -13.79 -12.00
N GLY A 244 11.38 -14.94 -11.32
CA GLY A 244 12.39 -15.46 -10.41
C GLY A 244 12.50 -14.70 -9.08
N LEU A 245 11.45 -13.94 -8.70
CA LEU A 245 11.46 -13.05 -7.54
C LEU A 245 10.67 -13.60 -6.35
N LEU A 246 9.91 -14.67 -6.53
CA LEU A 246 9.15 -15.30 -5.46
C LEU A 246 9.83 -16.55 -4.96
N LYS A 247 10.11 -16.61 -3.67
CA LYS A 247 10.60 -17.79 -2.98
C LYS A 247 9.46 -18.79 -2.73
N GLU A 248 9.80 -20.02 -2.39
CA GLU A 248 8.80 -21.05 -2.03
C GLU A 248 7.97 -20.63 -0.82
N LYS A 249 8.63 -20.09 0.21
CA LYS A 249 8.01 -19.42 1.35
C LYS A 249 8.01 -17.92 1.06
N PHE A 250 6.84 -17.33 0.96
CA PHE A 250 6.69 -15.92 0.61
C PHE A 250 5.81 -15.18 1.61
N THR A 251 6.00 -13.88 1.67
CA THR A 251 5.20 -12.97 2.47
C THR A 251 4.15 -12.28 1.59
N PHE A 252 2.94 -12.15 2.10
CA PHE A 252 1.87 -11.35 1.53
C PHE A 252 1.63 -10.09 2.36
N CYS A 253 1.26 -8.99 1.73
CA CYS A 253 0.78 -7.79 2.39
C CYS A 253 -0.62 -7.45 1.87
N TYR A 254 -1.59 -7.35 2.76
CA TYR A 254 -2.98 -7.06 2.39
C TYR A 254 -3.11 -5.59 1.96
N PRO A 255 -3.55 -5.29 0.72
CA PRO A 255 -3.91 -3.92 0.34
C PRO A 255 -4.94 -3.35 1.33
N TYR A 256 -4.65 -2.18 1.87
CA TYR A 256 -5.46 -1.53 2.93
C TYR A 256 -5.58 -2.34 4.23
N GLY A 257 -4.85 -3.43 4.39
CA GLY A 257 -5.04 -4.38 5.48
C GLY A 257 -6.37 -5.15 5.41
N ASP A 258 -7.01 -5.19 4.25
CA ASP A 258 -8.37 -5.72 4.07
C ASP A 258 -8.35 -7.15 3.54
N TYR A 259 -9.02 -8.05 4.26
CA TYR A 259 -9.12 -9.48 3.96
C TYR A 259 -10.33 -10.10 4.66
N ASN A 260 -10.71 -11.29 4.23
CA ASN A 260 -11.74 -12.11 4.85
C ASN A 260 -11.30 -13.60 4.93
N ASN A 261 -12.19 -14.48 5.36
CA ASN A 261 -11.87 -15.91 5.49
C ASN A 261 -11.49 -16.55 4.15
N ASP A 262 -12.13 -16.16 3.05
CA ASP A 262 -11.78 -16.64 1.71
C ASP A 262 -10.33 -16.27 1.36
N THR A 263 -9.92 -15.03 1.69
CA THR A 263 -8.52 -14.58 1.49
C THR A 263 -7.53 -15.45 2.25
N LEU A 264 -7.83 -15.74 3.53
CA LEU A 264 -6.96 -16.57 4.37
C LEU A 264 -6.83 -17.99 3.82
N ASP A 265 -7.94 -18.58 3.36
CA ASP A 265 -7.94 -19.93 2.80
C ASP A 265 -7.14 -19.99 1.48
N ILE A 266 -7.33 -19.01 0.57
CA ILE A 266 -6.58 -18.94 -0.67
C ILE A 266 -5.07 -18.79 -0.39
N LEU A 267 -4.68 -17.98 0.60
CA LEU A 267 -3.27 -17.82 0.98
C LEU A 267 -2.68 -19.10 1.58
N LYS A 268 -3.43 -19.84 2.39
CA LYS A 268 -3.01 -21.14 2.92
C LYS A 268 -2.81 -22.16 1.78
N ASP A 269 -3.75 -22.24 0.85
CA ASP A 269 -3.68 -23.15 -0.31
C ASP A 269 -2.47 -22.79 -1.21
N ALA A 270 -2.16 -21.50 -1.31
CA ALA A 270 -1.00 -20.99 -2.04
C ALA A 270 0.33 -21.17 -1.29
N LYS A 271 0.35 -21.73 -0.07
CA LYS A 271 1.50 -21.88 0.81
C LYS A 271 2.18 -20.56 1.19
N CYS A 272 1.40 -19.49 1.30
CA CYS A 272 1.86 -18.25 1.88
C CYS A 272 2.30 -18.48 3.32
N SER A 273 3.50 -18.04 3.69
CA SER A 273 4.02 -18.28 5.04
C SER A 273 3.68 -17.20 6.02
N LEU A 274 3.67 -15.95 5.58
CA LEU A 274 3.40 -14.78 6.43
C LEU A 274 2.49 -13.81 5.69
N ALA A 275 1.57 -13.16 6.41
CA ALA A 275 0.82 -12.06 5.82
C ALA A 275 0.65 -10.90 6.81
N LEU A 276 0.82 -9.70 6.28
CA LEU A 276 0.92 -8.44 7.01
C LEU A 276 -0.35 -7.62 6.86
N THR A 277 -0.88 -7.18 7.99
CA THR A 277 -2.07 -6.31 8.05
C THR A 277 -1.69 -4.85 8.32
N THR A 278 -2.69 -3.98 8.42
CA THR A 278 -2.55 -2.59 8.91
C THR A 278 -3.05 -2.43 10.36
N LYS A 279 -3.31 -3.53 11.05
CA LYS A 279 -3.65 -3.48 12.47
C LYS A 279 -2.47 -2.93 13.25
N VAL A 280 -2.67 -1.81 13.95
CA VAL A 280 -1.61 -1.14 14.71
C VAL A 280 -1.38 -1.89 16.02
N SER A 281 -0.33 -2.68 16.08
CA SER A 281 0.09 -3.41 17.28
C SER A 281 1.49 -3.99 17.06
N ASN A 282 2.15 -4.37 18.14
CA ASN A 282 3.30 -5.28 18.08
C ASN A 282 2.83 -6.71 17.77
N ILE A 283 3.69 -7.52 17.16
CA ILE A 283 3.43 -8.95 16.99
C ILE A 283 3.52 -9.59 18.39
N PRO A 284 2.49 -10.32 18.85
CA PRO A 284 2.56 -11.05 20.11
C PRO A 284 3.74 -12.04 20.10
N LEU A 285 4.46 -12.15 21.21
CA LEU A 285 5.59 -13.09 21.33
C LEU A 285 5.14 -14.56 21.25
N LYS A 286 3.91 -14.84 21.66
CA LYS A 286 3.25 -16.15 21.60
C LYS A 286 1.89 -16.04 20.94
N ASP A 287 1.39 -17.16 20.43
CA ASP A 287 0.03 -17.28 19.86
C ASP A 287 -0.30 -16.29 18.73
N TYR A 288 0.73 -15.85 18.01
CA TYR A 288 0.52 -15.03 16.82
C TYR A 288 -0.02 -15.85 15.65
N LYS A 289 -0.79 -15.19 14.80
CA LYS A 289 -1.33 -15.78 13.58
C LYS A 289 -0.44 -15.37 12.40
N PRO A 290 0.29 -16.30 11.77
CA PRO A 290 1.25 -15.95 10.72
C PRO A 290 0.64 -15.20 9.53
N LEU A 291 -0.62 -15.44 9.21
CA LEU A 291 -1.34 -14.77 8.12
C LEU A 291 -2.10 -13.49 8.55
N GLU A 292 -1.92 -13.02 9.80
CA GLU A 292 -2.63 -11.84 10.32
C GLU A 292 -1.70 -10.97 11.17
N LEU A 293 -0.43 -10.83 10.76
CA LEU A 293 0.57 -10.11 11.54
C LEU A 293 0.29 -8.61 11.56
N PRO A 294 0.22 -7.98 12.75
CA PRO A 294 0.05 -6.55 12.88
C PRO A 294 1.34 -5.80 12.50
N ARG A 295 1.23 -4.49 12.23
CA ARG A 295 2.36 -3.62 11.95
C ARG A 295 2.19 -2.25 12.60
N LEU A 296 3.30 -1.64 13.00
CA LEU A 296 3.35 -0.22 13.34
C LEU A 296 3.59 0.59 12.05
N ASP A 297 2.96 1.76 11.97
CA ASP A 297 3.16 2.72 10.89
C ASP A 297 4.37 3.62 11.16
N ALA A 298 4.96 4.20 10.13
CA ALA A 298 6.04 5.18 10.26
C ALA A 298 5.66 6.38 11.16
N THR A 299 4.38 6.70 11.26
CA THR A 299 3.86 7.77 12.12
C THR A 299 3.79 7.38 13.61
N ASP A 300 3.99 6.11 13.95
CA ASP A 300 4.07 5.64 15.34
C ASP A 300 5.45 5.86 15.96
N PHE A 301 6.42 6.27 15.15
CA PHE A 301 7.80 6.53 15.56
C PHE A 301 8.14 8.02 15.52
N PRO A 302 9.11 8.48 16.35
CA PRO A 302 9.55 9.86 16.31
C PRO A 302 10.15 10.22 14.94
N LYS A 303 9.97 11.47 14.53
CA LYS A 303 10.43 12.00 13.22
C LYS A 303 11.62 12.93 13.34
N SER A 304 11.94 13.39 14.55
CA SER A 304 13.09 14.22 14.89
C SER A 304 13.44 13.99 16.35
N SER A 305 14.65 14.39 16.75
CA SER A 305 15.12 14.42 18.13
C SER A 305 14.38 15.47 18.96
#